data_0fb10581d175cf7579e3100fc6d274ad
#
_entry.id   0fb10581d175cf7579e3100fc6d274ad
#
_cell.length_a   1.000
_cell.length_b   1.000
_cell.length_c   1.000
_cell.angle_alpha   90.00
_cell.angle_beta   90.00
_cell.angle_gamma   90.00
#
_symmetry.space_group_name_H-M   'P 1'
#
loop_
_entity.id
_entity.type
_entity.pdbx_description
1 polymer ?
#
loop_
_entity_poly.entity_id
_entity_poly.type
_entity_poly.pdbx_seq_one_letter_code
_entity_poly.pdbx_strand_id
1 'polypeptide(L)'
;MAIASSTPNLAQGKLNVAAPYLIEQDWSAFTPEQHAIWAELVARRMPQLRQHACKEYLDGFQQIGLREDKLPNLTEVSALLQPRTGWQSTPVSGFLPPDAFFEMLAARMFPTTTWLRSRDSMEYTPEPDIFHDVFGHVPLHAHPIFGNFLQSYGQICARLTDPEQLERMGRLFWFTVEFGLIRQNGEIKVYGSGLISSHGECTRVLAGGCEVKDFDLDAVLNQKFDTGAMQPVLYAVESFTQIYEATKQAEARLG
;
A
#
# COMPACT_ATOMS: atom_id res chain seq x y z
N MET A 1 -27.29 24.56 -17.59
CA MET A 1 -27.70 23.29 -16.95
C MET A 1 -26.49 22.75 -16.21
N ALA A 2 -26.47 22.91 -14.90
CA ALA A 2 -25.37 22.46 -14.04
C ALA A 2 -25.59 20.97 -13.73
N ILE A 3 -24.62 20.13 -14.09
CA ILE A 3 -24.60 18.71 -13.70
C ILE A 3 -24.17 18.67 -12.24
N ALA A 4 -25.12 18.40 -11.36
CA ALA A 4 -24.86 18.15 -9.96
C ALA A 4 -24.03 16.85 -9.84
N SER A 5 -22.77 16.96 -9.41
CA SER A 5 -21.95 15.83 -9.01
C SER A 5 -22.52 15.29 -7.68
N SER A 6 -23.34 14.27 -7.75
CA SER A 6 -23.72 13.50 -6.58
C SER A 6 -22.53 12.63 -6.18
N THR A 7 -21.70 13.14 -5.29
CA THR A 7 -20.78 12.31 -4.49
C THR A 7 -21.66 11.36 -3.67
N PRO A 8 -21.51 10.04 -3.79
CA PRO A 8 -22.22 9.13 -2.90
C PRO A 8 -21.72 9.42 -1.49
N ASN A 9 -22.62 9.84 -0.65
CA ASN A 9 -22.43 9.90 0.80
C ASN A 9 -22.31 8.44 1.27
N LEU A 10 -21.10 7.86 1.16
CA LEU A 10 -20.78 6.58 1.74
C LEU A 10 -20.87 6.79 3.25
N ALA A 11 -22.02 6.42 3.81
CA ALA A 11 -22.22 6.31 5.23
C ALA A 11 -20.93 5.70 5.82
N GLN A 12 -20.32 6.41 6.75
CA GLN A 12 -19.30 5.88 7.64
C GLN A 12 -19.98 4.75 8.42
N GLY A 13 -20.01 3.55 7.84
CA GLY A 13 -20.39 2.35 8.53
C GLY A 13 -19.52 2.28 9.77
N LYS A 14 -20.11 2.15 10.94
CA LYS A 14 -19.34 1.98 12.16
C LYS A 14 -18.43 0.77 11.95
N LEU A 15 -17.12 0.98 12.06
CA LEU A 15 -16.17 -0.11 12.13
C LEU A 15 -16.54 -0.96 13.37
N ASN A 16 -16.69 -2.25 13.18
CA ASN A 16 -17.08 -3.16 14.25
C ASN A 16 -15.86 -3.92 14.77
N VAL A 17 -15.13 -4.54 13.86
CA VAL A 17 -13.98 -5.39 14.19
C VAL A 17 -12.72 -4.57 14.38
N ALA A 18 -12.50 -3.57 13.54
CA ALA A 18 -11.32 -2.72 13.58
C ALA A 18 -11.34 -1.67 14.71
N ALA A 19 -12.52 -1.31 15.23
CA ALA A 19 -12.65 -0.25 16.24
C ALA A 19 -11.71 -0.38 17.46
N PRO A 20 -11.47 -1.57 18.05
CA PRO A 20 -10.57 -1.72 19.19
C PRO A 20 -9.09 -1.40 18.89
N TYR A 21 -8.70 -1.40 17.63
CA TYR A 21 -7.32 -1.19 17.18
C TYR A 21 -7.02 0.27 16.83
N LEU A 22 -8.05 1.12 16.73
CA LEU A 22 -7.87 2.52 16.38
C LEU A 22 -7.25 3.28 17.55
N ILE A 23 -6.24 4.08 17.23
CA ILE A 23 -5.58 4.97 18.19
C ILE A 23 -5.46 6.39 17.60
N GLU A 24 -4.97 7.31 18.39
CA GLU A 24 -4.53 8.63 17.93
C GLU A 24 -3.02 8.64 17.74
N GLN A 25 -2.53 9.32 16.71
CA GLN A 25 -1.11 9.61 16.59
C GLN A 25 -0.79 10.86 17.40
N ASP A 26 0.03 10.72 18.43
CA ASP A 26 0.68 11.89 19.03
C ASP A 26 1.92 12.27 18.22
N TRP A 27 1.69 13.06 17.15
CA TRP A 27 2.77 13.49 16.28
C TRP A 27 3.79 14.37 17.00
N SER A 28 3.38 15.09 18.04
CA SER A 28 4.26 15.98 18.81
C SER A 28 5.25 15.21 19.69
N ALA A 29 4.99 13.94 19.96
CA ALA A 29 5.88 13.08 20.74
C ALA A 29 7.10 12.58 19.94
N PHE A 30 7.10 12.70 18.61
CA PHE A 30 8.26 12.32 17.82
C PHE A 30 9.48 13.21 18.11
N THR A 31 10.57 12.58 18.44
CA THR A 31 11.83 13.25 18.77
C THR A 31 12.55 13.78 17.53
N PRO A 32 13.45 14.76 17.66
CA PRO A 32 14.34 15.19 16.56
C PRO A 32 15.14 14.04 15.94
N GLU A 33 15.55 13.06 16.74
CA GLU A 33 16.22 11.83 16.27
C GLU A 33 15.35 11.03 15.33
N GLN A 34 14.07 10.81 15.67
CA GLN A 34 13.13 10.08 14.82
C GLN A 34 12.87 10.81 13.50
N HIS A 35 12.75 12.13 13.52
CA HIS A 35 12.67 12.92 12.29
C HIS A 35 13.95 12.77 11.44
N ALA A 36 15.12 12.72 12.07
CA ALA A 36 16.39 12.51 11.36
C ALA A 36 16.50 11.10 10.76
N ILE A 37 16.00 10.06 11.45
CA ILE A 37 15.93 8.69 10.91
C ILE A 37 15.01 8.64 9.69
N TRP A 38 13.83 9.25 9.76
CA TRP A 38 12.93 9.36 8.61
C TRP A 38 13.61 10.03 7.42
N ALA A 39 14.24 11.18 7.65
CA ALA A 39 14.93 11.92 6.60
C ALA A 39 16.05 11.09 5.94
N GLU A 40 16.78 10.33 6.73
CA GLU A 40 17.83 9.44 6.21
C GLU A 40 17.25 8.28 5.39
N LEU A 41 16.17 7.64 5.84
CA LEU A 41 15.47 6.59 5.10
C LEU A 41 14.98 7.12 3.75
N VAL A 42 14.32 8.28 3.74
CA VAL A 42 13.85 8.92 2.50
C VAL A 42 15.02 9.28 1.58
N ALA A 43 16.10 9.88 2.11
CA ALA A 43 17.28 10.24 1.34
C ALA A 43 17.97 9.03 0.70
N ARG A 44 17.96 7.87 1.34
CA ARG A 44 18.48 6.61 0.78
C ARG A 44 17.59 6.06 -0.35
N ARG A 45 16.26 6.29 -0.28
CA ARG A 45 15.31 5.71 -1.23
C ARG A 45 15.00 6.58 -2.44
N MET A 46 14.77 7.89 -2.22
CA MET A 46 14.26 8.79 -3.25
C MET A 46 15.12 8.89 -4.53
N PRO A 47 16.46 8.88 -4.48
CA PRO A 47 17.26 8.92 -5.72
C PRO A 47 16.96 7.75 -6.68
N GLN A 48 16.78 6.54 -6.13
CA GLN A 48 16.44 5.35 -6.92
C GLN A 48 14.96 5.39 -7.37
N LEU A 49 14.05 5.80 -6.48
CA LEU A 49 12.62 5.85 -6.78
C LEU A 49 12.27 6.90 -7.84
N ARG A 50 12.93 8.06 -7.85
CA ARG A 50 12.75 9.08 -8.90
C ARG A 50 13.02 8.54 -10.32
N GLN A 51 13.85 7.51 -10.44
CA GLN A 51 14.19 6.87 -11.72
C GLN A 51 13.30 5.65 -12.01
N HIS A 52 12.95 4.87 -10.98
CA HIS A 52 12.41 3.54 -11.15
C HIS A 52 11.00 3.34 -10.58
N ALA A 53 10.47 4.23 -9.75
CA ALA A 53 9.08 4.14 -9.32
C ALA A 53 8.11 4.58 -10.43
N CYS A 54 6.89 4.07 -10.38
CA CYS A 54 5.83 4.50 -11.29
C CYS A 54 5.48 5.98 -11.06
N LYS A 55 5.00 6.63 -12.11
CA LYS A 55 4.63 8.05 -12.05
C LYS A 55 3.57 8.32 -10.97
N GLU A 56 2.59 7.45 -10.82
CA GLU A 56 1.47 7.59 -9.89
C GLU A 56 1.93 7.59 -8.43
N TYR A 57 2.97 6.81 -8.10
CA TYR A 57 3.59 6.85 -6.78
C TYR A 57 4.28 8.20 -6.53
N LEU A 58 5.08 8.68 -7.49
CA LEU A 58 5.81 9.94 -7.35
C LEU A 58 4.86 11.14 -7.27
N ASP A 59 3.82 11.16 -8.08
CA ASP A 59 2.77 12.17 -8.03
C ASP A 59 2.02 12.11 -6.68
N GLY A 60 1.66 10.91 -6.22
CA GLY A 60 0.99 10.68 -4.96
C GLY A 60 1.79 11.16 -3.76
N PHE A 61 3.10 10.89 -3.73
CA PHE A 61 4.02 11.37 -2.69
C PHE A 61 3.92 12.90 -2.51
N GLN A 62 3.90 13.63 -3.60
CA GLN A 62 3.75 15.10 -3.57
C GLN A 62 2.33 15.52 -3.18
N GLN A 63 1.31 14.84 -3.73
CA GLN A 63 -0.11 15.20 -3.57
C GLN A 63 -0.61 15.03 -2.13
N ILE A 64 -0.04 14.10 -1.37
CA ILE A 64 -0.38 13.89 0.04
C ILE A 64 0.52 14.66 1.00
N GLY A 65 1.39 15.53 0.47
CA GLY A 65 2.22 16.45 1.26
C GLY A 65 3.33 15.75 2.05
N LEU A 66 3.79 14.56 1.63
CA LEU A 66 4.90 13.90 2.30
C LEU A 66 6.18 14.73 2.18
N ARG A 67 6.85 14.88 3.29
CA ARG A 67 8.11 15.60 3.39
C ARG A 67 9.28 14.63 3.46
N GLU A 68 10.38 15.01 2.84
CA GLU A 68 11.61 14.21 2.88
C GLU A 68 12.36 14.35 4.22
N ASP A 69 12.14 15.44 4.95
CA ASP A 69 12.89 15.82 6.15
C ASP A 69 12.13 15.56 7.48
N LYS A 70 10.90 15.05 7.43
CA LYS A 70 10.04 15.00 8.61
C LYS A 70 9.05 13.85 8.57
N LEU A 71 8.90 13.15 9.69
CA LEU A 71 7.85 12.15 9.88
C LEU A 71 6.47 12.74 9.55
N PRO A 72 5.60 11.98 8.87
CA PRO A 72 4.27 12.44 8.47
C PRO A 72 3.34 12.59 9.67
N ASN A 73 2.55 13.68 9.64
CA ASN A 73 1.36 13.80 10.45
C ASN A 73 0.18 13.15 9.71
N LEU A 74 -0.35 12.05 10.24
CA LEU A 74 -1.37 11.25 9.57
C LEU A 74 -2.69 12.00 9.40
N THR A 75 -2.99 12.96 10.28
CA THR A 75 -4.15 13.85 10.13
C THR A 75 -3.98 14.76 8.92
N GLU A 76 -2.80 15.36 8.72
CA GLU A 76 -2.49 16.21 7.56
C GLU A 76 -2.51 15.41 6.26
N VAL A 77 -1.91 14.22 6.25
CA VAL A 77 -1.94 13.29 5.11
C VAL A 77 -3.38 12.93 4.75
N SER A 78 -4.19 12.56 5.73
CA SER A 78 -5.61 12.21 5.53
C SER A 78 -6.44 13.39 5.02
N ALA A 79 -6.17 14.60 5.50
CA ALA A 79 -6.85 15.81 5.02
C ALA A 79 -6.58 16.10 3.53
N LEU A 80 -5.44 15.65 2.99
CA LEU A 80 -5.10 15.77 1.56
C LEU A 80 -5.63 14.59 0.72
N LEU A 81 -5.74 13.40 1.31
CA LEU A 81 -6.26 12.20 0.63
C LEU A 81 -7.79 12.22 0.48
N GLN A 82 -8.51 12.58 1.55
CA GLN A 82 -9.97 12.51 1.59
C GLN A 82 -10.66 13.22 0.43
N PRO A 83 -10.33 14.49 0.09
CA PRO A 83 -11.01 15.19 -1.01
C PRO A 83 -10.66 14.62 -2.39
N ARG A 84 -9.59 13.83 -2.51
CA ARG A 84 -9.12 13.24 -3.78
C ARG A 84 -9.77 11.89 -4.06
N THR A 85 -9.72 11.00 -3.09
CA THR A 85 -10.10 9.59 -3.27
C THR A 85 -10.97 9.05 -2.14
N GLY A 86 -11.22 9.81 -1.10
CA GLY A 86 -11.95 9.38 0.09
C GLY A 86 -11.11 8.54 1.06
N TRP A 87 -9.84 8.28 0.76
CA TRP A 87 -8.96 7.50 1.63
C TRP A 87 -8.44 8.29 2.83
N GLN A 88 -8.08 7.55 3.87
CA GLN A 88 -7.42 8.04 5.08
C GLN A 88 -6.27 7.11 5.45
N SER A 89 -5.17 7.69 5.94
CA SER A 89 -4.13 6.97 6.68
C SER A 89 -4.53 6.99 8.15
N THR A 90 -4.90 5.83 8.68
CA THR A 90 -5.58 5.73 9.98
C THR A 90 -4.67 5.07 11.01
N PRO A 91 -4.32 5.78 12.11
CA PRO A 91 -3.44 5.23 13.13
C PRO A 91 -4.02 4.00 13.81
N VAL A 92 -3.20 2.94 13.94
CA VAL A 92 -3.56 1.69 14.61
C VAL A 92 -2.51 1.27 15.63
N SER A 93 -2.94 0.49 16.63
CA SER A 93 -2.10 0.08 17.77
C SER A 93 -1.02 -0.96 17.43
N GLY A 94 -0.98 -1.46 16.21
CA GLY A 94 -0.03 -2.47 15.75
C GLY A 94 -0.63 -3.39 14.70
N PHE A 95 -0.18 -4.64 14.67
CA PHE A 95 -0.64 -5.62 13.70
C PHE A 95 -2.13 -5.93 13.88
N LEU A 96 -2.87 -5.90 12.78
CA LEU A 96 -4.32 -6.16 12.77
C LEU A 96 -4.60 -7.62 12.38
N PRO A 97 -5.65 -8.24 12.94
CA PRO A 97 -6.17 -9.48 12.39
C PRO A 97 -6.78 -9.21 11.00
N PRO A 98 -6.81 -10.23 10.12
CA PRO A 98 -7.22 -10.05 8.72
C PRO A 98 -8.61 -9.42 8.54
N ASP A 99 -9.59 -9.80 9.38
CA ASP A 99 -10.95 -9.27 9.33
C ASP A 99 -11.01 -7.76 9.63
N ALA A 100 -10.26 -7.29 10.63
CA ALA A 100 -10.12 -5.87 10.93
C ALA A 100 -9.42 -5.11 9.79
N PHE A 101 -8.38 -5.70 9.21
CA PHE A 101 -7.66 -5.13 8.07
C PHE A 101 -8.58 -4.95 6.86
N PHE A 102 -9.34 -5.99 6.50
CA PHE A 102 -10.26 -5.92 5.35
C PHE A 102 -11.43 -4.96 5.59
N GLU A 103 -11.96 -4.89 6.83
CA GLU A 103 -13.00 -3.92 7.20
C GLU A 103 -12.50 -2.48 6.99
N MET A 104 -11.26 -2.17 7.40
CA MET A 104 -10.65 -0.85 7.19
C MET A 104 -10.46 -0.54 5.71
N LEU A 105 -9.91 -1.45 4.92
CA LEU A 105 -9.75 -1.24 3.48
C LEU A 105 -11.10 -1.00 2.79
N ALA A 106 -12.13 -1.77 3.13
CA ALA A 106 -13.49 -1.59 2.62
C ALA A 106 -14.06 -0.20 2.93
N ALA A 107 -13.67 0.38 4.08
CA ALA A 107 -14.05 1.72 4.51
C ALA A 107 -13.13 2.85 3.98
N ARG A 108 -12.18 2.56 3.09
CA ARG A 108 -11.11 3.48 2.62
C ARG A 108 -10.25 4.03 3.75
N MET A 109 -9.98 3.22 4.75
CA MET A 109 -9.07 3.50 5.84
C MET A 109 -7.86 2.59 5.70
N PHE A 110 -6.67 3.15 5.46
CA PHE A 110 -5.44 2.37 5.44
C PHE A 110 -4.86 2.31 6.85
N PRO A 111 -4.76 1.12 7.48
CA PRO A 111 -4.17 1.00 8.81
C PRO A 111 -2.70 1.39 8.76
N THR A 112 -2.30 2.27 9.66
CA THR A 112 -0.96 2.86 9.67
C THR A 112 -0.39 2.78 11.07
N THR A 113 0.76 2.16 11.22
CA THR A 113 1.51 2.13 12.48
C THR A 113 2.03 3.54 12.83
N THR A 114 2.23 3.79 14.12
CA THR A 114 2.70 5.10 14.61
C THR A 114 4.12 5.07 15.16
N TRP A 115 4.81 3.93 15.08
CA TRP A 115 6.20 3.80 15.48
C TRP A 115 7.14 3.83 14.27
N LEU A 116 8.38 4.23 14.49
CA LEU A 116 9.45 4.23 13.48
C LEU A 116 10.57 3.31 13.96
N ARG A 117 11.15 2.55 13.03
CA ARG A 117 12.35 1.74 13.28
C ARG A 117 13.49 2.55 13.88
N SER A 118 14.31 1.89 14.69
CA SER A 118 15.50 2.51 15.26
C SER A 118 16.63 2.63 14.23
N ARG A 119 17.65 3.40 14.56
CA ARG A 119 18.85 3.55 13.73
C ARG A 119 19.56 2.21 13.46
N ASP A 120 19.52 1.28 14.42
CA ASP A 120 20.13 -0.04 14.27
C ASP A 120 19.35 -0.98 13.35
N SER A 121 18.10 -0.63 13.03
CA SER A 121 17.18 -1.41 12.19
C SER A 121 16.88 -0.75 10.84
N MET A 122 17.73 0.19 10.39
CA MET A 122 17.50 0.98 9.17
C MET A 122 17.30 0.12 7.92
N GLU A 123 18.02 -0.99 7.79
CA GLU A 123 17.97 -1.84 6.60
C GLU A 123 16.77 -2.79 6.61
N TYR A 124 16.37 -3.25 7.78
CA TYR A 124 15.30 -4.23 7.93
C TYR A 124 14.60 -4.12 9.29
N THR A 125 13.29 -4.28 9.28
CA THR A 125 12.48 -4.47 10.49
C THR A 125 11.50 -5.64 10.26
N PRO A 126 11.33 -6.55 11.24
CA PRO A 126 10.45 -7.71 11.08
C PRO A 126 8.96 -7.33 11.01
N GLU A 127 8.60 -6.18 11.56
CA GLU A 127 7.22 -5.65 11.54
C GLU A 127 7.18 -4.35 10.73
N PRO A 128 6.09 -4.09 9.99
CA PRO A 128 5.94 -2.83 9.28
C PRO A 128 5.89 -1.66 10.26
N ASP A 129 6.63 -0.61 9.95
CA ASP A 129 6.66 0.65 10.68
C ASP A 129 6.02 1.78 9.85
N ILE A 130 5.90 2.96 10.43
CA ILE A 130 5.33 4.12 9.74
C ILE A 130 6.06 4.46 8.43
N PHE A 131 7.36 4.11 8.30
CA PHE A 131 8.07 4.30 7.04
C PHE A 131 7.53 3.35 5.96
N HIS A 132 7.38 2.07 6.26
CA HIS A 132 6.78 1.12 5.33
C HIS A 132 5.33 1.51 5.00
N ASP A 133 4.52 1.77 6.02
CA ASP A 133 3.10 2.02 5.84
C ASP A 133 2.83 3.32 5.07
N VAL A 134 3.45 4.42 5.48
CA VAL A 134 3.15 5.72 4.85
C VAL A 134 3.99 5.94 3.60
N PHE A 135 5.30 5.76 3.68
CA PHE A 135 6.17 5.98 2.52
C PHE A 135 5.92 4.94 1.42
N GLY A 136 5.71 3.67 1.80
CA GLY A 136 5.51 2.57 0.85
C GLY A 136 4.12 2.56 0.22
N HIS A 137 3.06 2.62 1.02
CA HIS A 137 1.69 2.38 0.56
C HIS A 137 0.91 3.66 0.23
N VAL A 138 0.93 4.65 1.14
CA VAL A 138 -0.07 5.73 1.14
C VAL A 138 -0.04 6.64 -0.11
N PRO A 139 1.10 6.91 -0.77
CA PRO A 139 1.12 7.70 -1.99
C PRO A 139 0.20 7.20 -3.10
N LEU A 140 0.09 5.90 -3.29
CA LEU A 140 -0.79 5.32 -4.31
C LEU A 140 -2.28 5.45 -3.99
N HIS A 141 -2.66 5.66 -2.74
CA HIS A 141 -4.06 5.92 -2.38
C HIS A 141 -4.58 7.25 -2.93
N ALA A 142 -3.69 8.18 -3.33
CA ALA A 142 -4.07 9.40 -4.05
C ALA A 142 -4.51 9.14 -5.49
N HIS A 143 -4.22 7.95 -6.06
CA HIS A 143 -4.64 7.57 -7.41
C HIS A 143 -6.02 6.89 -7.39
N PRO A 144 -7.05 7.44 -8.08
CA PRO A 144 -8.44 6.97 -7.93
C PRO A 144 -8.64 5.50 -8.27
N ILE A 145 -8.01 5.00 -9.35
CA ILE A 145 -8.18 3.61 -9.78
C ILE A 145 -7.52 2.65 -8.78
N PHE A 146 -6.32 2.98 -8.28
CA PHE A 146 -5.65 2.19 -7.25
C PHE A 146 -6.46 2.18 -5.95
N GLY A 147 -6.99 3.34 -5.53
CA GLY A 147 -7.87 3.44 -4.37
C GLY A 147 -9.15 2.62 -4.53
N ASN A 148 -9.76 2.60 -5.72
CA ASN A 148 -10.94 1.77 -6.01
C ASN A 148 -10.62 0.28 -5.99
N PHE A 149 -9.45 -0.11 -6.56
CA PHE A 149 -8.95 -1.49 -6.49
C PHE A 149 -8.81 -1.95 -5.05
N LEU A 150 -8.12 -1.19 -4.21
CA LEU A 150 -7.84 -1.58 -2.84
C LEU A 150 -9.12 -1.62 -1.98
N GLN A 151 -10.08 -0.71 -2.20
CA GLN A 151 -11.38 -0.78 -1.55
C GLN A 151 -12.16 -2.03 -1.97
N SER A 152 -12.22 -2.32 -3.27
CA SER A 152 -12.91 -3.53 -3.77
C SER A 152 -12.27 -4.79 -3.20
N TYR A 153 -10.94 -4.83 -3.13
CA TYR A 153 -10.21 -5.92 -2.48
C TYR A 153 -10.67 -6.12 -1.03
N GLY A 154 -10.69 -5.05 -0.22
CA GLY A 154 -11.17 -5.12 1.17
C GLY A 154 -12.62 -5.58 1.28
N GLN A 155 -13.51 -5.07 0.41
CA GLN A 155 -14.92 -5.47 0.38
C GLN A 155 -15.13 -6.94 0.02
N ILE A 156 -14.33 -7.48 -0.88
CA ILE A 156 -14.37 -8.90 -1.26
C ILE A 156 -13.87 -9.75 -0.10
N CYS A 157 -12.67 -9.47 0.41
CA CYS A 157 -12.06 -10.25 1.47
C CYS A 157 -12.88 -10.25 2.77
N ALA A 158 -13.55 -9.13 3.09
CA ALA A 158 -14.44 -9.06 4.27
C ALA A 158 -15.66 -9.98 4.20
N ARG A 159 -16.00 -10.52 3.02
CA ARG A 159 -17.12 -11.46 2.82
C ARG A 159 -16.68 -12.91 2.70
N LEU A 160 -15.40 -13.15 2.44
CA LEU A 160 -14.85 -14.50 2.31
C LEU A 160 -14.70 -15.15 3.69
N THR A 161 -15.13 -16.39 3.78
CA THR A 161 -15.02 -17.21 4.99
C THR A 161 -14.16 -18.45 4.79
N ASP A 162 -13.90 -18.82 3.54
CA ASP A 162 -13.05 -19.94 3.18
C ASP A 162 -11.58 -19.54 3.29
N PRO A 163 -10.76 -20.22 4.13
CA PRO A 163 -9.36 -19.91 4.30
C PRO A 163 -8.53 -20.03 3.01
N GLU A 164 -8.88 -20.98 2.10
CA GLU A 164 -8.16 -21.13 0.83
C GLU A 164 -8.41 -19.93 -0.09
N GLN A 165 -9.64 -19.43 -0.14
CA GLN A 165 -9.99 -18.24 -0.91
C GLN A 165 -9.27 -17.00 -0.35
N LEU A 166 -9.22 -16.84 0.98
CA LEU A 166 -8.47 -15.76 1.63
C LEU A 166 -6.96 -15.86 1.34
N GLU A 167 -6.39 -17.06 1.35
CA GLU A 167 -4.97 -17.26 0.98
C GLU A 167 -4.72 -16.85 -0.47
N ARG A 168 -5.60 -17.21 -1.42
CA ARG A 168 -5.50 -16.79 -2.82
C ARG A 168 -5.60 -15.28 -2.98
N MET A 169 -6.51 -14.63 -2.28
CA MET A 169 -6.59 -13.16 -2.25
C MET A 169 -5.34 -12.55 -1.61
N GLY A 170 -4.77 -13.16 -0.57
CA GLY A 170 -3.48 -12.77 0.00
C GLY A 170 -2.34 -12.79 -1.02
N ARG A 171 -2.30 -13.78 -1.91
CA ARG A 171 -1.34 -13.83 -3.02
C ARG A 171 -1.55 -12.68 -4.01
N LEU A 172 -2.81 -12.34 -4.32
CA LEU A 172 -3.11 -11.17 -5.16
C LEU A 172 -2.59 -9.88 -4.50
N PHE A 173 -2.82 -9.69 -3.20
CA PHE A 173 -2.29 -8.54 -2.45
C PHE A 173 -0.76 -8.51 -2.49
N TRP A 174 -0.12 -9.65 -2.22
CA TRP A 174 1.34 -9.76 -2.19
C TRP A 174 1.99 -9.38 -3.50
N PHE A 175 1.52 -9.94 -4.61
CA PHE A 175 2.11 -9.70 -5.93
C PHE A 175 1.62 -8.42 -6.63
N THR A 176 0.74 -7.66 -5.99
CA THR A 176 0.30 -6.35 -6.50
C THR A 176 0.62 -5.22 -5.50
N VAL A 177 -0.01 -5.20 -4.34
CA VAL A 177 0.13 -4.09 -3.38
C VAL A 177 1.53 -4.07 -2.75
N GLU A 178 2.08 -5.24 -2.40
CA GLU A 178 3.39 -5.34 -1.74
C GLU A 178 4.57 -5.37 -2.74
N PHE A 179 4.50 -6.18 -3.77
CA PHE A 179 5.62 -6.43 -4.68
C PHE A 179 5.28 -6.20 -6.16
N GLY A 180 4.27 -5.37 -6.43
CA GLY A 180 3.80 -5.10 -7.78
C GLY A 180 4.79 -4.30 -8.62
N LEU A 181 4.85 -4.67 -9.91
CA LEU A 181 5.55 -3.97 -10.97
C LEU A 181 4.56 -3.50 -12.03
N ILE A 182 4.88 -2.41 -12.73
CA ILE A 182 4.04 -1.86 -13.80
C ILE A 182 4.90 -1.49 -15.02
N ARG A 183 4.35 -1.70 -16.22
CA ARG A 183 4.99 -1.27 -17.46
C ARG A 183 4.60 0.18 -17.77
N GLN A 184 5.58 1.06 -17.86
CA GLN A 184 5.37 2.45 -18.26
C GLN A 184 6.43 2.85 -19.29
N ASN A 185 6.01 3.34 -20.44
CA ASN A 185 6.87 3.77 -21.54
C ASN A 185 7.87 2.69 -22.00
N GLY A 186 7.46 1.42 -21.97
CA GLY A 186 8.31 0.28 -22.35
C GLY A 186 9.30 -0.18 -21.26
N GLU A 187 9.29 0.44 -20.08
CA GLU A 187 10.15 0.09 -18.95
C GLU A 187 9.35 -0.54 -17.80
N ILE A 188 10.01 -1.35 -17.00
CA ILE A 188 9.47 -1.84 -15.73
C ILE A 188 9.68 -0.77 -14.66
N LYS A 189 8.60 -0.36 -14.01
CA LYS A 189 8.59 0.53 -12.86
C LYS A 189 8.09 -0.20 -11.61
N VAL A 190 8.61 0.16 -10.44
CA VAL A 190 8.18 -0.39 -9.16
C VAL A 190 7.01 0.43 -8.60
N TYR A 191 6.03 -0.25 -8.02
CA TYR A 191 4.96 0.42 -7.27
C TYR A 191 4.59 -0.29 -5.96
N GLY A 192 4.93 -1.57 -5.82
CA GLY A 192 4.67 -2.33 -4.60
C GLY A 192 5.41 -1.76 -3.39
N SER A 193 4.74 -1.65 -2.27
CA SER A 193 5.26 -1.00 -1.05
C SER A 193 6.53 -1.64 -0.51
N GLY A 194 6.63 -2.97 -0.57
CA GLY A 194 7.84 -3.72 -0.22
C GLY A 194 9.04 -3.32 -1.08
N LEU A 195 8.83 -3.06 -2.39
CA LEU A 195 9.88 -2.57 -3.29
C LEU A 195 10.18 -1.09 -3.06
N ILE A 196 9.16 -0.28 -2.78
CA ILE A 196 9.30 1.15 -2.50
C ILE A 196 10.09 1.38 -1.21
N SER A 197 9.74 0.70 -0.13
CA SER A 197 10.33 0.92 1.19
C SER A 197 11.64 0.18 1.43
N SER A 198 11.93 -0.89 0.68
CA SER A 198 13.17 -1.69 0.81
C SER A 198 14.19 -1.36 -0.28
N HIS A 199 15.37 -0.89 0.13
CA HIS A 199 16.48 -0.65 -0.80
C HIS A 199 16.98 -1.95 -1.42
N GLY A 200 17.16 -2.99 -0.61
CA GLY A 200 17.72 -4.27 -1.04
C GLY A 200 16.83 -4.98 -2.06
N GLU A 201 15.51 -5.09 -1.78
CA GLU A 201 14.55 -5.71 -2.69
C GLU A 201 14.46 -4.96 -4.02
N CYS A 202 14.32 -3.65 -3.97
CA CYS A 202 14.24 -2.84 -5.18
C CYS A 202 15.52 -2.96 -6.02
N THR A 203 16.70 -2.85 -5.41
CA THR A 203 17.98 -2.98 -6.11
C THR A 203 18.13 -4.35 -6.77
N ARG A 204 17.75 -5.42 -6.05
CA ARG A 204 17.79 -6.78 -6.58
C ARG A 204 16.90 -6.95 -7.80
N VAL A 205 15.65 -6.45 -7.72
CA VAL A 205 14.70 -6.52 -8.84
C VAL A 205 15.22 -5.78 -10.07
N LEU A 206 15.71 -4.56 -9.86
CA LEU A 206 16.26 -3.72 -10.95
C LEU A 206 17.54 -4.30 -11.58
N ALA A 207 18.30 -5.08 -10.81
CA ALA A 207 19.48 -5.79 -11.30
C ALA A 207 19.15 -7.14 -12.01
N GLY A 208 17.86 -7.48 -12.17
CA GLY A 208 17.44 -8.76 -12.77
C GLY A 208 17.57 -9.95 -11.83
N GLY A 209 17.60 -9.73 -10.52
CA GLY A 209 17.72 -10.78 -9.49
C GLY A 209 16.44 -11.59 -9.23
N CYS A 210 15.37 -11.36 -10.00
CA CYS A 210 14.15 -12.14 -9.99
C CYS A 210 13.60 -12.28 -11.42
N GLU A 211 12.77 -13.30 -11.65
CA GLU A 211 12.01 -13.42 -12.88
C GLU A 211 10.85 -12.42 -12.86
N VAL A 212 10.67 -11.62 -13.92
CA VAL A 212 9.53 -10.73 -14.09
C VAL A 212 8.61 -11.30 -15.16
N LYS A 213 7.38 -11.64 -14.77
CA LYS A 213 6.32 -12.16 -15.66
C LYS A 213 5.28 -11.08 -15.94
N ASP A 214 4.59 -11.21 -17.05
CA ASP A 214 3.37 -10.43 -17.29
C ASP A 214 2.30 -10.87 -16.30
N PHE A 215 1.49 -9.91 -15.83
CA PHE A 215 0.45 -10.20 -14.86
C PHE A 215 -0.61 -11.11 -15.48
N ASP A 216 -0.80 -12.26 -14.85
CA ASP A 216 -1.88 -13.21 -15.11
C ASP A 216 -2.57 -13.56 -13.80
N LEU A 217 -3.89 -13.36 -13.73
CA LEU A 217 -4.64 -13.55 -12.48
C LEU A 217 -4.57 -14.98 -11.96
N ASP A 218 -4.66 -15.98 -12.84
CA ASP A 218 -4.62 -17.39 -12.42
C ASP A 218 -3.24 -17.78 -11.91
N ALA A 219 -2.19 -17.30 -12.58
CA ALA A 219 -0.83 -17.48 -12.12
C ALA A 219 -0.62 -16.84 -10.74
N VAL A 220 -1.04 -15.60 -10.56
CA VAL A 220 -0.90 -14.85 -9.28
C VAL A 220 -1.66 -15.52 -8.15
N LEU A 221 -2.93 -15.91 -8.36
CA LEU A 221 -3.75 -16.57 -7.34
C LEU A 221 -3.20 -17.94 -6.89
N ASN A 222 -2.33 -18.56 -7.71
CA ASN A 222 -1.73 -19.85 -7.40
C ASN A 222 -0.23 -19.78 -7.05
N GLN A 223 0.43 -18.60 -7.23
CA GLN A 223 1.84 -18.43 -6.91
C GLN A 223 2.05 -18.36 -5.40
N LYS A 224 2.73 -19.36 -4.84
CA LYS A 224 3.14 -19.32 -3.43
C LYS A 224 4.26 -18.29 -3.22
N PHE A 225 4.30 -17.71 -2.05
CA PHE A 225 5.35 -16.77 -1.62
C PHE A 225 5.82 -17.10 -0.21
N ASP A 226 6.98 -16.58 0.14
CA ASP A 226 7.57 -16.65 1.49
C ASP A 226 7.87 -15.21 1.94
N THR A 227 7.25 -14.77 3.03
CA THR A 227 7.45 -13.43 3.59
C THR A 227 8.85 -13.20 4.15
N GLY A 228 9.55 -14.27 4.51
CA GLY A 228 10.91 -14.22 5.04
C GLY A 228 12.02 -14.27 3.98
N ALA A 229 11.66 -14.40 2.68
CA ALA A 229 12.61 -14.54 1.59
C ALA A 229 12.39 -13.53 0.47
N MET A 230 13.47 -13.15 -0.19
CA MET A 230 13.38 -12.35 -1.42
C MET A 230 12.65 -13.11 -2.50
N GLN A 231 11.68 -12.48 -3.17
CA GLN A 231 10.78 -13.15 -4.09
C GLN A 231 11.50 -13.57 -5.39
N PRO A 232 11.43 -14.85 -5.78
CA PRO A 232 12.09 -15.34 -7.01
C PRO A 232 11.36 -14.91 -8.28
N VAL A 233 10.06 -14.62 -8.20
CA VAL A 233 9.22 -14.20 -9.31
C VAL A 233 8.34 -13.01 -8.89
N LEU A 234 8.17 -12.03 -9.77
CA LEU A 234 7.27 -10.91 -9.62
C LEU A 234 6.42 -10.73 -10.90
N TYR A 235 5.37 -9.96 -10.80
CA TYR A 235 4.42 -9.75 -11.89
C TYR A 235 4.32 -8.27 -12.24
N ALA A 236 4.36 -7.98 -13.56
CA ALA A 236 4.23 -6.64 -14.09
C ALA A 236 2.83 -6.46 -14.71
N VAL A 237 2.10 -5.47 -14.24
CA VAL A 237 0.81 -5.07 -14.82
C VAL A 237 1.02 -4.01 -15.90
N GLU A 238 0.05 -3.90 -16.82
CA GLU A 238 0.04 -2.83 -17.83
C GLU A 238 -0.59 -1.53 -17.29
N SER A 239 -1.46 -1.65 -16.28
CA SER A 239 -2.12 -0.50 -15.67
C SER A 239 -2.79 -0.87 -14.35
N PHE A 240 -3.10 0.11 -13.51
CA PHE A 240 -3.94 -0.11 -12.31
C PHE A 240 -5.38 -0.51 -12.67
N THR A 241 -5.86 -0.20 -13.86
CA THR A 241 -7.14 -0.72 -14.34
C THR A 241 -7.12 -2.24 -14.48
N GLN A 242 -6.00 -2.82 -14.93
CA GLN A 242 -5.86 -4.28 -15.04
C GLN A 242 -6.04 -4.99 -13.69
N ILE A 243 -5.40 -4.50 -12.62
CA ILE A 243 -5.57 -5.11 -11.28
C ILE A 243 -6.96 -4.87 -10.71
N TYR A 244 -7.58 -3.72 -10.98
CA TYR A 244 -8.94 -3.46 -10.56
C TYR A 244 -9.95 -4.42 -11.22
N GLU A 245 -9.84 -4.64 -12.54
CA GLU A 245 -10.66 -5.62 -13.25
C GLU A 245 -10.34 -7.07 -12.83
N ALA A 246 -9.07 -7.39 -12.60
CA ALA A 246 -8.66 -8.70 -12.10
C ALA A 246 -9.26 -9.01 -10.71
N THR A 247 -9.38 -8.00 -9.85
CA THR A 247 -10.01 -8.17 -8.52
C THR A 247 -11.49 -8.53 -8.63
N LYS A 248 -12.23 -7.92 -9.57
CA LYS A 248 -13.63 -8.29 -9.86
C LYS A 248 -13.75 -9.70 -10.44
N GLN A 249 -12.80 -10.08 -11.30
CA GLN A 249 -12.74 -11.45 -11.82
C GLN A 249 -12.43 -12.47 -10.73
N ALA A 250 -11.53 -12.13 -9.79
CA ALA A 250 -11.26 -12.97 -8.63
C ALA A 250 -12.52 -13.18 -7.77
N GLU A 251 -13.29 -12.11 -7.51
CA GLU A 251 -14.59 -12.22 -6.82
C GLU A 251 -15.52 -13.21 -7.51
N ALA A 252 -15.69 -13.11 -8.83
CA ALA A 252 -16.58 -13.99 -9.60
C ALA A 252 -16.12 -15.46 -9.63
N ARG A 253 -14.81 -15.73 -9.40
CA ARG A 253 -14.25 -17.08 -9.39
C ARG A 253 -14.20 -17.72 -8.00
N LEU A 254 -14.13 -16.88 -6.96
CA LEU A 254 -14.02 -17.30 -5.56
C LEU A 254 -15.37 -17.24 -4.82
N GLY A 255 -16.33 -16.46 -5.32
CA GLY A 255 -17.69 -16.37 -4.80
C GLY A 255 -18.61 -17.32 -5.51
#